data_2571a72f7fd54776e9e5b9fa96e43de2
#
_entry.id   2571a72f7fd54776e9e5b9fa96e43de2
#
_cell.length_a   1.000
_cell.length_b   1.000
_cell.length_c   1.000
_cell.angle_alpha   90.00
_cell.angle_beta   90.00
_cell.angle_gamma   90.00
#
_symmetry.space_group_name_H-M   'P 1'
#
loop_
_entity.id
_entity.type
_entity.pdbx_description
1 polymer ?
#
loop_
_entity_poly.entity_id
_entity_poly.type
_entity_poly.pdbx_seq_one_letter_code
_entity_poly.pdbx_strand_id
1 'polypeptide(L)'
;MVRPRVHRLLQSLLVVLACVASGTLECGGPPVSAKEQRGSYVYGRMCSVCHGPSGQGYAADQAPTLTRHDFLATVDDDYLRTAINEGRSGTTMSAWSSFRGGPLSMDDTNAVIAYLRSYADEPHAVLDEHAPKGDPQRGKDIFARECAACHGEHGTGGPFVGIGSSDLLRAAKDGFLRYAIANGRPGTPMPAFAGKLGAAGIDDVLALLRQWQATAPRILKPPAKLPPLPLGPVPLNPHGPEPEGFSATPQTTKLDVVKRELDRGARMALLDARASSDYIGEHIAGGVSVPFYDIDPYVAQLPKDAWLVCYCSCPHAESGQLAMKLVQRGFTKVTVLDEGLRVWKAKGYATHQGFDP
;
A
#
# COMPACT_ATOMS: atom_id res chain seq x y z
N MET A 1 -5.14 -27.44 1.55
CA MET A 1 -3.90 -28.21 1.37
C MET A 1 -2.96 -27.39 0.49
N VAL A 2 -1.94 -26.79 1.09
CA VAL A 2 -0.99 -25.90 0.41
C VAL A 2 0.04 -26.78 -0.29
N ARG A 3 -0.01 -26.87 -1.61
CA ARG A 3 1.05 -27.46 -2.42
C ARG A 3 1.27 -26.64 -3.72
N PRO A 4 2.01 -25.56 -3.74
CA PRO A 4 2.54 -25.16 -5.04
C PRO A 4 4.05 -24.93 -5.09
N ARG A 5 4.67 -24.42 -4.05
CA ARG A 5 6.12 -24.13 -4.13
C ARG A 5 7.03 -25.34 -3.94
N VAL A 6 6.61 -26.32 -3.15
CA VAL A 6 7.36 -27.56 -2.97
C VAL A 6 7.39 -28.37 -4.27
N HIS A 7 6.31 -28.33 -5.06
CA HIS A 7 6.23 -29.05 -6.33
C HIS A 7 7.13 -28.41 -7.41
N ARG A 8 7.22 -27.09 -7.49
CA ARG A 8 8.15 -26.42 -8.44
C ARG A 8 9.61 -26.58 -8.01
N LEU A 9 9.92 -26.52 -6.70
CA LEU A 9 11.27 -26.79 -6.22
C LEU A 9 11.68 -28.26 -6.41
N LEU A 10 10.77 -29.21 -6.19
CA LEU A 10 11.01 -30.62 -6.45
C LEU A 10 11.09 -30.92 -7.96
N GLN A 11 10.27 -30.30 -8.78
CA GLN A 11 10.38 -30.41 -10.23
C GLN A 11 11.68 -29.78 -10.74
N SER A 12 12.10 -28.64 -10.21
CA SER A 12 13.39 -28.02 -10.55
C SER A 12 14.57 -28.88 -10.09
N LEU A 13 14.50 -29.52 -8.92
CA LEU A 13 15.54 -30.43 -8.45
C LEU A 13 15.61 -31.72 -9.27
N LEU A 14 14.48 -32.30 -9.63
CA LEU A 14 14.40 -33.49 -10.49
C LEU A 14 14.87 -33.22 -11.91
N VAL A 15 14.55 -32.02 -12.45
CA VAL A 15 15.01 -31.60 -13.77
C VAL A 15 16.53 -31.34 -13.74
N VAL A 16 17.06 -30.70 -12.69
CA VAL A 16 18.52 -30.51 -12.53
C VAL A 16 19.26 -31.82 -12.43
N LEU A 17 18.73 -32.85 -11.71
CA LEU A 17 19.34 -34.18 -11.65
C LEU A 17 19.29 -34.90 -13.01
N ALA A 18 18.22 -34.76 -13.79
CA ALA A 18 18.08 -35.35 -15.12
C ALA A 18 19.02 -34.70 -16.15
N CYS A 19 19.27 -33.39 -16.04
CA CYS A 19 20.13 -32.67 -16.98
C CYS A 19 21.62 -32.94 -16.78
N VAL A 20 22.06 -33.23 -15.56
CA VAL A 20 23.45 -33.65 -15.31
C VAL A 20 23.77 -35.01 -15.95
N ALA A 21 22.75 -35.87 -16.12
CA ALA A 21 22.92 -37.20 -16.74
C ALA A 21 22.92 -37.17 -18.28
N SER A 22 22.39 -36.10 -18.92
CA SER A 22 22.23 -36.04 -20.39
C SER A 22 23.12 -34.99 -21.09
N GLY A 23 23.96 -34.25 -20.36
CA GLY A 23 24.93 -33.31 -20.95
C GLY A 23 24.31 -32.12 -21.72
N THR A 24 23.00 -31.87 -21.59
CA THR A 24 22.31 -30.73 -22.23
C THR A 24 22.09 -29.62 -21.20
N LEU A 25 22.77 -28.51 -21.41
CA LEU A 25 22.69 -27.29 -20.58
C LEU A 25 21.44 -26.47 -20.90
N GLU A 26 20.23 -27.02 -20.72
CA GLU A 26 18.98 -26.24 -20.82
C GLU A 26 17.93 -26.72 -19.82
N CYS A 27 18.24 -26.57 -18.55
CA CYS A 27 17.28 -26.81 -17.47
C CYS A 27 16.80 -25.49 -16.84
N GLY A 28 16.45 -24.51 -17.67
CA GLY A 28 15.77 -23.30 -17.26
C GLY A 28 14.25 -23.49 -17.43
N GLY A 29 13.46 -23.15 -16.37
CA GLY A 29 12.04 -22.87 -16.60
C GLY A 29 11.88 -21.78 -17.68
N PRO A 30 10.67 -21.53 -18.19
CA PRO A 30 10.47 -20.52 -19.22
C PRO A 30 11.12 -19.20 -18.79
N PRO A 31 11.88 -18.54 -19.69
CA PRO A 31 12.62 -17.34 -19.33
C PRO A 31 11.64 -16.27 -18.81
N VAL A 32 11.95 -15.71 -17.65
CA VAL A 32 11.18 -14.60 -17.08
C VAL A 32 11.27 -13.43 -18.05
N SER A 33 10.14 -12.91 -18.51
CA SER A 33 10.12 -11.82 -19.49
C SER A 33 10.77 -10.54 -18.90
N ALA A 34 11.33 -9.70 -19.76
CA ALA A 34 11.89 -8.41 -19.35
C ALA A 34 10.85 -7.54 -18.62
N LYS A 35 9.58 -7.65 -19.01
CA LYS A 35 8.46 -6.98 -18.36
C LYS A 35 8.23 -7.48 -16.94
N GLU A 36 8.25 -8.78 -16.71
CA GLU A 36 8.13 -9.36 -15.36
C GLU A 36 9.34 -9.03 -14.49
N GLN A 37 10.56 -9.04 -15.04
CA GLN A 37 11.77 -8.63 -14.32
C GLN A 37 11.65 -7.16 -13.87
N ARG A 38 11.21 -6.26 -14.75
CA ARG A 38 10.94 -4.85 -14.41
C ARG A 38 9.87 -4.75 -13.34
N GLY A 39 8.78 -5.52 -13.46
CA GLY A 39 7.70 -5.56 -12.47
C GLY A 39 8.17 -6.03 -11.10
N SER A 40 8.96 -7.07 -11.05
CA SER A 40 9.56 -7.58 -9.81
C SER A 40 10.47 -6.54 -9.14
N TYR A 41 11.29 -5.84 -9.93
CA TYR A 41 12.15 -4.77 -9.44
C TYR A 41 11.33 -3.61 -8.83
N VAL A 42 10.32 -3.11 -9.54
CA VAL A 42 9.44 -2.04 -9.07
C VAL A 42 8.68 -2.47 -7.83
N TYR A 43 8.09 -3.68 -7.85
CA TYR A 43 7.37 -4.26 -6.73
C TYR A 43 8.25 -4.34 -5.46
N GLY A 44 9.46 -4.84 -5.60
CA GLY A 44 10.41 -4.98 -4.50
C GLY A 44 10.78 -3.66 -3.84
N ARG A 45 10.84 -2.58 -4.61
CA ARG A 45 11.20 -1.25 -4.10
C ARG A 45 10.05 -0.49 -3.43
N MET A 46 8.83 -0.66 -3.92
CA MET A 46 7.70 0.23 -3.60
C MET A 46 6.53 -0.48 -2.93
N CYS A 47 6.25 -1.72 -3.32
CA CYS A 47 5.05 -2.43 -2.89
C CYS A 47 5.31 -3.40 -1.72
N SER A 48 6.50 -4.02 -1.72
CA SER A 48 6.85 -5.09 -0.77
C SER A 48 6.87 -4.64 0.69
N VAL A 49 7.07 -3.35 0.95
CA VAL A 49 7.09 -2.77 2.30
C VAL A 49 5.77 -3.01 3.04
N CYS A 50 4.65 -2.97 2.33
CA CYS A 50 3.32 -3.21 2.88
C CYS A 50 2.76 -4.58 2.49
N HIS A 51 2.91 -4.98 1.21
CA HIS A 51 2.35 -6.24 0.70
C HIS A 51 3.23 -7.47 0.90
N GLY A 52 4.42 -7.29 1.48
CA GLY A 52 5.41 -8.36 1.69
C GLY A 52 6.22 -8.70 0.43
N PRO A 53 7.43 -9.27 0.58
CA PRO A 53 8.37 -9.49 -0.52
C PRO A 53 7.87 -10.46 -1.60
N SER A 54 6.92 -11.34 -1.28
CA SER A 54 6.28 -12.27 -2.22
C SER A 54 4.80 -11.98 -2.44
N GLY A 55 4.30 -10.82 -2.04
CA GLY A 55 2.90 -10.45 -2.16
C GLY A 55 1.97 -11.18 -1.18
N GLN A 56 2.53 -11.77 -0.13
CA GLN A 56 1.77 -12.52 0.88
C GLN A 56 0.85 -11.65 1.73
N GLY A 57 1.01 -10.34 1.68
CA GLY A 57 0.21 -9.36 2.43
C GLY A 57 0.62 -9.22 3.91
N TYR A 58 -0.02 -8.28 4.56
CA TYR A 58 0.05 -8.03 6.01
C TYR A 58 1.47 -7.81 6.58
N ALA A 59 2.39 -7.33 5.75
CA ALA A 59 3.69 -6.88 6.21
C ALA A 59 3.58 -5.53 6.95
N ALA A 60 2.69 -4.64 6.47
CA ALA A 60 2.31 -3.41 7.15
C ALA A 60 0.88 -2.99 6.78
N ASP A 61 0.25 -2.18 7.61
CA ASP A 61 -1.02 -1.47 7.37
C ASP A 61 -2.19 -2.33 6.88
N GLN A 62 -2.24 -3.59 7.28
CA GLN A 62 -3.27 -4.52 6.82
C GLN A 62 -3.35 -4.63 5.28
N ALA A 63 -2.25 -4.30 4.60
CA ALA A 63 -2.16 -4.41 3.15
C ALA A 63 -2.47 -5.85 2.72
N PRO A 64 -3.45 -6.08 1.85
CA PRO A 64 -3.90 -7.42 1.53
C PRO A 64 -2.84 -8.19 0.73
N THR A 65 -2.96 -9.52 0.76
CA THR A 65 -2.18 -10.39 -0.13
C THR A 65 -2.56 -10.15 -1.59
N LEU A 66 -1.55 -10.10 -2.46
CA LEU A 66 -1.71 -9.83 -3.88
C LEU A 66 -1.45 -11.05 -4.79
N THR A 67 -0.85 -12.12 -4.23
CA THR A 67 -0.39 -13.28 -5.02
C THR A 67 -1.23 -14.53 -4.78
N ARG A 68 -2.45 -14.37 -4.28
CA ARG A 68 -3.38 -15.48 -4.08
C ARG A 68 -4.07 -15.85 -5.38
N HIS A 69 -4.19 -17.16 -5.64
CA HIS A 69 -4.86 -17.69 -6.83
C HIS A 69 -6.31 -17.20 -6.94
N ASP A 70 -7.11 -17.32 -5.85
CA ASP A 70 -8.50 -16.90 -5.84
C ASP A 70 -8.67 -15.39 -6.09
N PHE A 71 -7.74 -14.56 -5.64
CA PHE A 71 -7.73 -13.13 -5.92
C PHE A 71 -7.38 -12.87 -7.40
N LEU A 72 -6.25 -13.40 -7.85
CA LEU A 72 -5.77 -13.18 -9.23
C LEU A 72 -6.70 -13.77 -10.29
N ALA A 73 -7.39 -14.87 -9.99
CA ALA A 73 -8.38 -15.46 -10.89
C ALA A 73 -9.68 -14.63 -11.00
N THR A 74 -9.95 -13.75 -10.04
CA THR A 74 -11.23 -13.03 -9.95
C THR A 74 -11.15 -11.52 -10.19
N VAL A 75 -9.94 -10.95 -10.20
CA VAL A 75 -9.74 -9.53 -10.56
C VAL A 75 -9.16 -9.42 -11.97
N ASP A 76 -9.63 -8.43 -12.73
CA ASP A 76 -9.01 -8.08 -14.02
C ASP A 76 -7.81 -7.12 -13.85
N ASP A 77 -7.11 -6.88 -14.95
CA ASP A 77 -5.97 -5.96 -14.95
C ASP A 77 -6.38 -4.52 -14.70
N ASP A 78 -7.61 -4.14 -15.04
CA ASP A 78 -8.12 -2.79 -14.80
C ASP A 78 -8.35 -2.53 -13.32
N TYR A 79 -8.80 -3.53 -12.57
CA TYR A 79 -8.86 -3.45 -11.11
C TYR A 79 -7.47 -3.22 -10.50
N LEU A 80 -6.48 -4.00 -10.93
CA LEU A 80 -5.09 -3.88 -10.45
C LEU A 80 -4.48 -2.53 -10.86
N ARG A 81 -4.67 -2.14 -12.12
CA ARG A 81 -4.18 -0.87 -12.66
C ARG A 81 -4.77 0.32 -11.92
N THR A 82 -6.09 0.31 -11.68
CA THR A 82 -6.77 1.38 -10.94
C THR A 82 -6.25 1.44 -9.50
N ALA A 83 -6.08 0.29 -8.83
CA ALA A 83 -5.55 0.24 -7.48
C ALA A 83 -4.15 0.84 -7.37
N ILE A 84 -3.26 0.50 -8.30
CA ILE A 84 -1.88 1.01 -8.32
C ILE A 84 -1.86 2.50 -8.69
N ASN A 85 -2.53 2.88 -9.75
CA ASN A 85 -2.44 4.24 -10.28
C ASN A 85 -3.12 5.27 -9.38
N GLU A 86 -4.31 4.94 -8.85
CA GLU A 86 -5.14 5.87 -8.09
C GLU A 86 -4.98 5.72 -6.57
N GLY A 87 -4.34 4.63 -6.12
CA GLY A 87 -4.30 4.26 -4.70
C GLY A 87 -5.69 3.92 -4.16
N ARG A 88 -5.82 3.97 -2.83
CA ARG A 88 -7.08 3.71 -2.11
C ARG A 88 -7.34 4.85 -1.13
N SER A 89 -8.23 5.75 -1.47
CA SER A 89 -8.57 6.89 -0.61
C SER A 89 -9.03 6.45 0.78
N GLY A 90 -8.55 7.14 1.80
CA GLY A 90 -8.80 6.78 3.21
C GLY A 90 -7.94 5.63 3.75
N THR A 91 -7.02 5.11 2.95
CA THR A 91 -6.03 4.10 3.37
C THR A 91 -4.61 4.62 3.15
N THR A 92 -3.62 3.83 3.54
CA THR A 92 -2.18 4.11 3.29
C THR A 92 -1.71 3.67 1.89
N MET A 93 -2.61 3.14 1.05
CA MET A 93 -2.27 2.79 -0.33
C MET A 93 -2.20 4.04 -1.20
N SER A 94 -1.01 4.53 -1.43
CA SER A 94 -0.70 5.72 -2.23
C SER A 94 -1.14 5.60 -3.69
N ALA A 95 -1.36 6.73 -4.36
CA ALA A 95 -1.47 6.79 -5.81
C ALA A 95 -0.06 6.78 -6.42
N TRP A 96 0.31 5.69 -7.08
CA TRP A 96 1.67 5.49 -7.58
C TRP A 96 1.91 6.05 -8.98
N SER A 97 0.86 6.34 -9.74
CA SER A 97 0.97 6.85 -11.10
C SER A 97 1.60 8.23 -11.18
N SER A 98 2.45 8.46 -12.18
CA SER A 98 2.99 9.79 -12.52
C SER A 98 1.89 10.81 -12.84
N PHE A 99 0.72 10.38 -13.28
CA PHE A 99 -0.46 11.25 -13.45
C PHE A 99 -1.04 11.77 -12.13
N ARG A 100 -0.64 11.18 -11.01
CA ARG A 100 -1.04 11.58 -9.65
C ARG A 100 0.13 12.14 -8.83
N GLY A 101 1.26 12.41 -9.47
CA GLY A 101 2.47 12.85 -8.78
C GLY A 101 3.28 11.70 -8.15
N GLY A 102 2.94 10.47 -8.46
CA GLY A 102 3.70 9.28 -8.06
C GLY A 102 4.86 8.99 -9.03
N PRO A 103 5.70 8.00 -8.74
CA PRO A 103 6.90 7.70 -9.52
C PRO A 103 6.69 6.78 -10.72
N LEU A 104 5.53 6.11 -10.84
CA LEU A 104 5.34 5.06 -11.85
C LEU A 104 4.81 5.59 -13.17
N SER A 105 5.48 5.24 -14.25
CA SER A 105 4.93 5.31 -15.59
C SER A 105 3.82 4.26 -15.80
N MET A 106 3.07 4.38 -16.88
CA MET A 106 2.09 3.35 -17.25
C MET A 106 2.77 2.01 -17.57
N ASP A 107 3.97 2.05 -18.14
CA ASP A 107 4.76 0.84 -18.42
C ASP A 107 5.22 0.16 -17.13
N ASP A 108 5.61 0.92 -16.11
CA ASP A 108 5.95 0.38 -14.79
C ASP A 108 4.74 -0.26 -14.13
N THR A 109 3.58 0.39 -14.18
CA THR A 109 2.32 -0.19 -13.68
C THR A 109 1.99 -1.51 -14.39
N ASN A 110 2.06 -1.53 -15.72
CA ASN A 110 1.82 -2.74 -16.49
C ASN A 110 2.87 -3.84 -16.23
N ALA A 111 4.09 -3.46 -15.91
CA ALA A 111 5.15 -4.40 -15.51
C ALA A 111 4.85 -5.03 -14.14
N VAL A 112 4.41 -4.24 -13.16
CA VAL A 112 3.99 -4.76 -11.85
C VAL A 112 2.81 -5.72 -12.00
N ILE A 113 1.82 -5.39 -12.85
CA ILE A 113 0.69 -6.29 -13.13
C ILE A 113 1.19 -7.61 -13.72
N ALA A 114 2.09 -7.57 -14.71
CA ALA A 114 2.67 -8.78 -15.29
C ALA A 114 3.41 -9.64 -14.25
N TYR A 115 4.16 -9.01 -13.34
CA TYR A 115 4.80 -9.70 -12.23
C TYR A 115 3.77 -10.34 -11.28
N LEU A 116 2.70 -9.66 -10.92
CA LEU A 116 1.63 -10.25 -10.11
C LEU A 116 0.96 -11.42 -10.83
N ARG A 117 0.69 -11.28 -12.12
CA ARG A 117 0.11 -12.35 -12.96
C ARG A 117 0.98 -13.59 -13.07
N SER A 118 2.30 -13.48 -12.92
CA SER A 118 3.18 -14.65 -12.90
C SER A 118 2.94 -15.60 -11.72
N TYR A 119 2.16 -15.16 -10.71
CA TYR A 119 1.68 -16.00 -9.61
C TYR A 119 0.32 -16.65 -9.88
N ALA A 120 -0.35 -16.31 -10.99
CA ALA A 120 -1.63 -16.89 -11.36
C ALA A 120 -1.39 -18.20 -12.11
N ASP A 121 -1.79 -19.32 -11.52
CA ASP A 121 -1.67 -20.63 -12.15
C ASP A 121 -2.96 -21.02 -12.91
N GLU A 122 -4.04 -20.29 -12.70
CA GLU A 122 -5.37 -20.58 -13.23
C GLU A 122 -5.88 -19.43 -14.10
N PRO A 123 -6.67 -19.74 -15.14
CA PRO A 123 -7.31 -18.72 -15.94
C PRO A 123 -8.31 -17.89 -15.10
N HIS A 124 -8.69 -16.73 -15.62
CA HIS A 124 -9.72 -15.92 -15.00
C HIS A 124 -11.02 -16.71 -14.82
N ALA A 125 -11.58 -16.63 -13.62
CA ALA A 125 -12.88 -17.23 -13.32
C ALA A 125 -13.99 -16.51 -14.11
N VAL A 126 -14.95 -17.27 -14.59
CA VAL A 126 -16.20 -16.70 -15.14
C VAL A 126 -17.04 -16.25 -13.96
N LEU A 127 -17.26 -14.95 -13.83
CA LEU A 127 -17.96 -14.34 -12.72
C LEU A 127 -19.35 -13.89 -13.12
N ASP A 128 -20.27 -13.95 -12.17
CA ASP A 128 -21.62 -13.45 -12.32
C ASP A 128 -21.66 -11.93 -12.10
N GLU A 129 -21.67 -11.18 -13.18
CA GLU A 129 -21.58 -9.70 -13.19
C GLU A 129 -22.97 -9.02 -13.19
N HIS A 130 -24.07 -9.73 -12.95
CA HIS A 130 -25.36 -9.06 -12.89
C HIS A 130 -25.43 -8.07 -11.72
N ALA A 131 -26.11 -6.95 -11.92
CA ALA A 131 -26.31 -5.95 -10.89
C ALA A 131 -27.05 -6.54 -9.69
N PRO A 132 -26.69 -6.20 -8.44
CA PRO A 132 -27.36 -6.73 -7.27
C PRO A 132 -28.83 -6.29 -7.23
N LYS A 133 -29.72 -7.24 -6.93
CA LYS A 133 -31.18 -7.02 -6.77
C LYS A 133 -31.61 -7.01 -5.31
N GLY A 134 -30.63 -6.95 -4.40
CA GLY A 134 -30.86 -7.00 -2.96
C GLY A 134 -31.39 -5.69 -2.37
N ASP A 135 -31.71 -5.77 -1.09
CA ASP A 135 -32.15 -4.63 -0.28
C ASP A 135 -30.98 -4.13 0.58
N PRO A 136 -30.49 -2.90 0.38
CA PRO A 136 -29.37 -2.37 1.15
C PRO A 136 -29.64 -2.24 2.65
N GLN A 137 -30.91 -2.14 3.06
CA GLN A 137 -31.24 -2.10 4.50
C GLN A 137 -31.05 -3.47 5.14
N ARG A 138 -31.51 -4.56 4.51
CA ARG A 138 -31.21 -5.93 4.98
C ARG A 138 -29.69 -6.19 4.90
N GLY A 139 -29.04 -5.70 3.84
CA GLY A 139 -27.58 -5.75 3.71
C GLY A 139 -26.84 -5.10 4.87
N LYS A 140 -27.34 -3.98 5.38
CA LYS A 140 -26.78 -3.28 6.55
C LYS A 140 -26.86 -4.14 7.81
N ASP A 141 -27.99 -4.80 8.04
CA ASP A 141 -28.16 -5.68 9.19
C ASP A 141 -27.26 -6.91 9.11
N ILE A 142 -27.13 -7.49 7.92
CA ILE A 142 -26.19 -8.59 7.65
C ILE A 142 -24.75 -8.12 7.89
N PHE A 143 -24.36 -6.98 7.32
CA PHE A 143 -23.00 -6.46 7.43
C PHE A 143 -22.60 -6.19 8.89
N ALA A 144 -23.48 -5.56 9.66
CA ALA A 144 -23.24 -5.28 11.07
C ALA A 144 -23.00 -6.56 11.88
N ARG A 145 -23.75 -7.62 11.60
CA ARG A 145 -23.64 -8.88 12.32
C ARG A 145 -22.47 -9.75 11.87
N GLU A 146 -22.16 -9.79 10.56
CA GLU A 146 -21.28 -10.78 9.98
C GLU A 146 -19.92 -10.21 9.49
N CYS A 147 -19.86 -8.92 9.19
CA CYS A 147 -18.71 -8.33 8.48
C CYS A 147 -17.99 -7.25 9.30
N ALA A 148 -18.74 -6.45 10.06
CA ALA A 148 -18.23 -5.24 10.71
C ALA A 148 -17.11 -5.51 11.73
N ALA A 149 -17.14 -6.64 12.44
CA ALA A 149 -16.09 -7.00 13.40
C ALA A 149 -14.69 -7.08 12.75
N CYS A 150 -14.62 -7.45 11.47
CA CYS A 150 -13.38 -7.58 10.71
C CYS A 150 -13.09 -6.37 9.83
N HIS A 151 -14.11 -5.83 9.15
CA HIS A 151 -13.96 -4.77 8.16
C HIS A 151 -14.31 -3.38 8.68
N GLY A 152 -14.63 -3.25 9.95
CA GLY A 152 -15.04 -2.00 10.59
C GLY A 152 -16.49 -1.62 10.29
N GLU A 153 -17.04 -0.79 11.14
CA GLU A 153 -18.35 -0.18 10.90
C GLU A 153 -18.30 0.62 9.59
N HIS A 154 -19.28 0.47 8.75
CA HIS A 154 -19.31 1.04 7.38
C HIS A 154 -18.15 0.62 6.47
N GLY A 155 -17.48 -0.49 6.75
CA GLY A 155 -16.38 -0.99 5.93
C GLY A 155 -15.12 -0.11 5.99
N THR A 156 -14.94 0.67 7.03
CA THR A 156 -13.82 1.61 7.20
C THR A 156 -12.48 0.95 7.47
N GLY A 157 -12.47 -0.36 7.68
CA GLY A 157 -11.31 -1.14 8.12
C GLY A 157 -11.32 -1.36 9.63
N GLY A 158 -10.63 -2.39 10.04
CA GLY A 158 -10.48 -2.82 11.43
C GLY A 158 -9.22 -3.68 11.53
N PRO A 159 -9.31 -4.90 12.06
CA PRO A 159 -8.21 -5.86 12.01
C PRO A 159 -7.80 -6.22 10.58
N PHE A 160 -8.71 -6.04 9.61
CA PHE A 160 -8.49 -6.34 8.19
C PHE A 160 -8.85 -5.15 7.31
N VAL A 161 -8.59 -5.30 6.01
CA VAL A 161 -8.75 -4.27 4.99
C VAL A 161 -10.13 -3.62 5.01
N GLY A 162 -10.17 -2.29 4.89
CA GLY A 162 -11.39 -1.52 4.67
C GLY A 162 -11.94 -1.78 3.26
N ILE A 163 -13.23 -2.10 3.19
CA ILE A 163 -13.93 -2.45 1.94
C ILE A 163 -15.00 -1.43 1.54
N GLY A 164 -15.23 -0.40 2.37
CA GLY A 164 -16.22 0.65 2.12
C GLY A 164 -15.71 1.84 1.31
N SER A 165 -14.42 1.85 0.94
CA SER A 165 -13.84 2.94 0.13
C SER A 165 -14.51 3.03 -1.24
N SER A 166 -14.93 4.25 -1.62
CA SER A 166 -15.58 4.49 -2.92
C SER A 166 -14.68 4.13 -4.11
N ASP A 167 -13.37 4.28 -3.97
CA ASP A 167 -12.39 3.96 -5.02
C ASP A 167 -12.25 2.45 -5.20
N LEU A 168 -12.23 1.69 -4.09
CA LEU A 168 -12.26 0.24 -4.14
C LEU A 168 -13.54 -0.25 -4.80
N LEU A 169 -14.68 0.25 -4.33
CA LEU A 169 -16.00 -0.20 -4.80
C LEU A 169 -16.26 0.18 -6.26
N ARG A 170 -15.72 1.30 -6.75
CA ARG A 170 -15.76 1.65 -8.18
C ARG A 170 -14.93 0.73 -9.06
N ALA A 171 -13.77 0.29 -8.57
CA ALA A 171 -12.90 -0.62 -9.32
C ALA A 171 -13.39 -2.07 -9.25
N ALA A 172 -13.98 -2.47 -8.13
CA ALA A 172 -14.44 -3.85 -7.89
C ALA A 172 -15.77 -4.11 -8.62
N LYS A 173 -15.76 -5.04 -9.57
CA LYS A 173 -16.97 -5.50 -10.28
C LYS A 173 -17.88 -6.32 -9.36
N ASP A 174 -19.17 -6.39 -9.68
CA ASP A 174 -20.14 -7.11 -8.86
C ASP A 174 -19.81 -8.60 -8.74
N GLY A 175 -19.40 -9.22 -9.82
CA GLY A 175 -18.99 -10.62 -9.83
C GLY A 175 -17.81 -10.92 -8.91
N PHE A 176 -16.80 -10.05 -8.87
CA PHE A 176 -15.68 -10.16 -7.94
C PHE A 176 -16.13 -10.06 -6.48
N LEU A 177 -16.97 -9.07 -6.16
CA LEU A 177 -17.48 -8.88 -4.79
C LEU A 177 -18.36 -10.07 -4.38
N ARG A 178 -19.27 -10.51 -5.25
CA ARG A 178 -20.14 -11.68 -5.03
C ARG A 178 -19.32 -12.93 -4.79
N TYR A 179 -18.32 -13.20 -5.63
CA TYR A 179 -17.42 -14.34 -5.47
C TYR A 179 -16.68 -14.28 -4.13
N ALA A 180 -16.13 -13.12 -3.78
CA ALA A 180 -15.39 -12.93 -2.54
C ALA A 180 -16.23 -13.18 -1.29
N ILE A 181 -17.49 -12.74 -1.27
CA ILE A 181 -18.41 -12.98 -0.16
C ILE A 181 -18.85 -14.45 -0.15
N ALA A 182 -19.25 -14.99 -1.30
CA ALA A 182 -19.76 -16.36 -1.38
C ALA A 182 -18.71 -17.40 -0.94
N ASN A 183 -17.49 -17.27 -1.42
CA ASN A 183 -16.41 -18.27 -1.25
C ASN A 183 -15.44 -17.93 -0.10
N GLY A 184 -15.53 -16.71 0.44
CA GLY A 184 -14.55 -16.23 1.40
C GLY A 184 -13.16 -16.08 0.76
N ARG A 185 -12.14 -16.11 1.62
CA ARG A 185 -10.72 -16.07 1.21
C ARG A 185 -9.99 -17.26 1.82
N PRO A 186 -9.88 -18.41 1.12
CA PRO A 186 -9.28 -19.63 1.65
C PRO A 186 -7.89 -19.37 2.24
N GLY A 187 -7.61 -19.86 3.45
CA GLY A 187 -6.34 -19.62 4.16
C GLY A 187 -6.24 -18.26 4.84
N THR A 188 -7.33 -17.50 4.91
CA THR A 188 -7.47 -16.29 5.73
C THR A 188 -8.63 -16.45 6.72
N PRO A 189 -8.79 -15.55 7.71
CA PRO A 189 -9.96 -15.55 8.60
C PRO A 189 -11.29 -15.21 7.92
N MET A 190 -11.34 -14.81 6.65
CA MET A 190 -12.59 -14.53 5.93
C MET A 190 -13.27 -15.83 5.48
N PRO A 191 -14.39 -16.26 6.14
CA PRO A 191 -15.07 -17.49 5.81
C PRO A 191 -15.92 -17.34 4.54
N ALA A 192 -16.35 -18.48 3.97
CA ALA A 192 -17.34 -18.52 2.92
C ALA A 192 -18.75 -18.26 3.50
N PHE A 193 -19.51 -17.36 2.88
CA PHE A 193 -20.84 -16.99 3.34
C PHE A 193 -21.97 -17.58 2.50
N ALA A 194 -21.69 -18.29 1.40
CA ALA A 194 -22.72 -18.85 0.53
C ALA A 194 -23.72 -19.74 1.28
N GLY A 195 -23.25 -20.63 2.16
CA GLY A 195 -24.10 -21.53 2.94
C GLY A 195 -24.94 -20.82 4.03
N LYS A 196 -24.44 -19.67 4.53
CA LYS A 196 -25.10 -18.93 5.61
C LYS A 196 -26.10 -17.88 5.10
N LEU A 197 -25.74 -17.18 4.03
CA LEU A 197 -26.53 -16.05 3.50
C LEU A 197 -27.37 -16.42 2.30
N GLY A 198 -26.98 -17.46 1.57
CA GLY A 198 -27.57 -17.76 0.25
C GLY A 198 -27.33 -16.61 -0.75
N ALA A 199 -27.80 -16.80 -1.99
CA ALA A 199 -27.64 -15.80 -3.04
C ALA A 199 -28.33 -14.46 -2.70
N ALA A 200 -29.52 -14.51 -2.11
CA ALA A 200 -30.29 -13.31 -1.76
C ALA A 200 -29.61 -12.47 -0.69
N GLY A 201 -29.07 -13.08 0.38
CA GLY A 201 -28.36 -12.34 1.41
C GLY A 201 -27.04 -11.77 0.93
N ILE A 202 -26.35 -12.44 0.00
CA ILE A 202 -25.15 -11.91 -0.66
C ILE A 202 -25.51 -10.69 -1.51
N ASP A 203 -26.60 -10.76 -2.26
CA ASP A 203 -27.09 -9.63 -3.06
C ASP A 203 -27.53 -8.44 -2.19
N ASP A 204 -28.11 -8.68 -1.01
CA ASP A 204 -28.43 -7.64 -0.04
C ASP A 204 -27.15 -6.91 0.42
N VAL A 205 -26.07 -7.63 0.73
CA VAL A 205 -24.77 -7.03 1.09
C VAL A 205 -24.17 -6.27 -0.09
N LEU A 206 -24.22 -6.82 -1.30
CA LEU A 206 -23.76 -6.12 -2.50
C LEU A 206 -24.53 -4.81 -2.72
N ALA A 207 -25.84 -4.82 -2.57
CA ALA A 207 -26.68 -3.62 -2.69
C ALA A 207 -26.27 -2.55 -1.67
N LEU A 208 -25.93 -2.93 -0.43
CA LEU A 208 -25.37 -2.02 0.56
C LEU A 208 -24.03 -1.43 0.10
N LEU A 209 -23.10 -2.26 -0.38
CA LEU A 209 -21.80 -1.80 -0.86
C LEU A 209 -21.96 -0.81 -2.03
N ARG A 210 -22.88 -1.06 -2.95
CA ARG A 210 -23.19 -0.14 -4.05
C ARG A 210 -23.84 1.16 -3.57
N GLN A 211 -24.67 1.10 -2.53
CA GLN A 211 -25.20 2.29 -1.88
C GLN A 211 -24.05 3.14 -1.28
N TRP A 212 -23.10 2.51 -0.58
CA TRP A 212 -21.94 3.24 -0.07
C TRP A 212 -21.12 3.87 -1.18
N GLN A 213 -20.89 3.15 -2.29
CA GLN A 213 -20.20 3.69 -3.45
C GLN A 213 -20.90 4.95 -4.00
N ALA A 214 -22.23 4.92 -4.08
CA ALA A 214 -23.02 6.02 -4.64
C ALA A 214 -23.08 7.24 -3.72
N THR A 215 -23.08 7.03 -2.42
CA THR A 215 -23.22 8.11 -1.41
C THR A 215 -21.87 8.66 -0.93
N ALA A 216 -20.78 7.92 -1.13
CA ALA A 216 -19.45 8.37 -0.71
C ALA A 216 -18.98 9.59 -1.53
N PRO A 217 -18.38 10.59 -0.89
CA PRO A 217 -17.81 11.72 -1.59
C PRO A 217 -16.83 11.24 -2.66
N ARG A 218 -16.96 11.80 -3.87
CA ARG A 218 -15.94 11.59 -4.90
C ARG A 218 -14.71 12.40 -4.52
N ILE A 219 -13.67 11.74 -4.04
CA ILE A 219 -12.40 12.39 -3.80
C ILE A 219 -11.79 12.72 -5.17
N LEU A 220 -11.87 14.00 -5.54
CA LEU A 220 -11.20 14.50 -6.73
C LEU A 220 -9.72 14.59 -6.39
N LYS A 221 -8.94 13.62 -6.84
CA LYS A 221 -7.48 13.72 -6.77
C LYS A 221 -7.03 14.79 -7.75
N PRO A 222 -6.04 15.63 -7.39
CA PRO A 222 -5.59 16.71 -8.27
C PRO A 222 -5.18 16.18 -9.64
N PRO A 223 -5.36 16.96 -10.71
CA PRO A 223 -5.09 16.53 -12.05
C PRO A 223 -3.61 16.32 -12.32
N ALA A 224 -3.38 15.49 -13.29
CA ALA A 224 -2.18 14.96 -13.87
C ALA A 224 -1.01 15.92 -14.10
N LYS A 225 0.19 15.35 -14.10
CA LYS A 225 1.51 15.94 -14.34
C LYS A 225 1.95 16.93 -13.26
N LEU A 226 2.20 16.35 -12.09
CA LEU A 226 3.04 17.03 -11.14
C LEU A 226 4.50 16.68 -11.50
N PRO A 227 5.38 17.66 -11.69
CA PRO A 227 6.81 17.37 -11.83
C PRO A 227 7.28 16.62 -10.58
N PRO A 228 8.31 15.79 -10.66
CA PRO A 228 8.95 15.27 -9.47
C PRO A 228 9.27 16.46 -8.57
N LEU A 229 8.86 16.37 -7.32
CA LEU A 229 9.12 17.45 -6.35
C LEU A 229 10.60 17.61 -6.18
N PRO A 230 11.20 18.75 -6.55
CA PRO A 230 12.54 19.06 -6.05
C PRO A 230 12.42 19.16 -4.53
N LEU A 231 13.42 18.69 -3.81
CA LEU A 231 13.57 19.06 -2.42
C LEU A 231 13.72 20.59 -2.40
N GLY A 232 12.71 21.29 -1.90
CA GLY A 232 12.80 22.72 -1.62
C GLY A 232 13.85 22.97 -0.53
N PRO A 233 14.09 24.22 -0.15
CA PRO A 233 14.92 24.52 1.01
C PRO A 233 14.36 23.73 2.20
N VAL A 234 15.20 22.87 2.78
CA VAL A 234 14.78 22.08 3.95
C VAL A 234 14.49 23.06 5.09
N PRO A 235 13.25 23.15 5.57
CA PRO A 235 12.93 24.03 6.69
C PRO A 235 13.75 23.62 7.90
N LEU A 236 14.69 24.45 8.27
CA LEU A 236 15.60 24.22 9.37
C LEU A 236 15.83 25.53 10.08
N ASN A 237 15.70 25.52 11.41
CA ASN A 237 16.20 26.62 12.23
C ASN A 237 17.71 26.39 12.51
N PRO A 238 18.62 27.05 11.78
CA PRO A 238 20.06 26.79 11.90
C PRO A 238 20.63 27.21 13.25
N HIS A 239 19.95 28.14 13.94
CA HIS A 239 20.33 28.66 15.26
C HIS A 239 19.46 28.10 16.38
N GLY A 240 18.56 27.15 16.08
CA GLY A 240 17.72 26.50 17.07
C GLY A 240 18.52 25.62 18.04
N PRO A 241 17.97 25.40 19.23
CA PRO A 241 18.57 24.50 20.20
C PRO A 241 18.60 23.07 19.66
N GLU A 242 19.52 22.26 20.20
CA GLU A 242 19.49 20.82 19.92
C GLU A 242 18.19 20.21 20.49
N PRO A 243 17.48 19.34 19.72
CA PRO A 243 16.28 18.67 20.22
C PRO A 243 16.56 17.78 21.44
N GLU A 244 15.65 17.81 22.39
CA GLU A 244 15.74 17.02 23.61
C GLU A 244 14.78 15.82 23.59
N GLY A 245 15.23 14.68 24.08
CA GLY A 245 14.42 13.46 24.17
C GLY A 245 14.24 12.70 22.84
N PHE A 246 15.04 13.03 21.84
CA PHE A 246 15.07 12.26 20.60
C PHE A 246 15.88 10.97 20.77
N SER A 247 15.38 9.90 20.16
CA SER A 247 16.05 8.60 20.09
C SER A 247 16.48 8.33 18.66
N ALA A 248 17.75 7.97 18.46
CA ALA A 248 18.25 7.66 17.13
C ALA A 248 17.73 6.31 16.61
N THR A 249 17.55 6.20 15.29
CA THR A 249 17.22 4.96 14.62
C THR A 249 18.16 3.82 15.05
N PRO A 250 17.64 2.60 15.36
CA PRO A 250 16.31 2.08 15.01
C PRO A 250 15.18 2.42 15.98
N GLN A 251 15.43 3.18 17.02
CA GLN A 251 14.38 3.63 17.95
C GLN A 251 13.53 4.74 17.33
N THR A 252 12.35 4.97 17.90
CA THR A 252 11.42 6.00 17.46
C THR A 252 11.35 7.13 18.49
N THR A 253 10.87 8.29 18.07
CA THR A 253 10.59 9.42 18.96
C THR A 253 9.10 9.68 18.97
N LYS A 254 8.53 9.78 20.18
CA LYS A 254 7.10 10.05 20.37
C LYS A 254 6.67 11.35 19.72
N LEU A 255 5.47 11.34 19.15
CA LEU A 255 4.89 12.49 18.43
C LEU A 255 4.86 13.76 19.32
N ASP A 256 4.47 13.64 20.58
CA ASP A 256 4.40 14.80 21.47
C ASP A 256 5.79 15.38 21.78
N VAL A 257 6.83 14.56 21.77
CA VAL A 257 8.22 15.04 21.90
C VAL A 257 8.62 15.80 20.63
N VAL A 258 8.38 15.22 19.44
CA VAL A 258 8.68 15.88 18.17
C VAL A 258 7.93 17.22 18.07
N LYS A 259 6.63 17.23 18.40
CA LYS A 259 5.79 18.44 18.36
C LYS A 259 6.31 19.53 19.30
N ARG A 260 6.65 19.17 20.54
CA ARG A 260 7.23 20.10 21.52
C ARG A 260 8.53 20.73 20.99
N GLU A 261 9.42 19.92 20.43
CA GLU A 261 10.70 20.41 19.90
C GLU A 261 10.51 21.28 18.65
N LEU A 262 9.54 20.95 17.79
CA LEU A 262 9.16 21.78 16.66
C LEU A 262 8.67 23.17 17.13
N ASP A 263 7.79 23.21 18.13
CA ASP A 263 7.26 24.46 18.70
C ASP A 263 8.33 25.30 19.38
N ARG A 264 9.33 24.65 19.96
CA ARG A 264 10.51 25.29 20.59
C ARG A 264 11.47 25.84 19.54
N GLY A 265 11.27 25.56 18.26
CA GLY A 265 12.16 25.96 17.19
C GLY A 265 13.49 25.21 17.21
N ALA A 266 13.49 23.97 17.64
CA ALA A 266 14.71 23.16 17.68
C ALA A 266 15.29 22.89 16.27
N ARG A 267 16.59 22.63 16.19
CA ARG A 267 17.32 22.38 14.93
C ARG A 267 17.06 20.98 14.40
N MET A 268 15.94 20.84 13.70
CA MET A 268 15.52 19.57 13.10
C MET A 268 14.78 19.79 11.78
N ALA A 269 14.71 18.77 10.93
CA ALA A 269 13.95 18.74 9.70
C ALA A 269 12.96 17.58 9.68
N LEU A 270 11.74 17.81 9.18
CA LEU A 270 10.69 16.80 9.01
C LEU A 270 10.77 16.24 7.58
N LEU A 271 10.88 14.93 7.45
CA LEU A 271 10.99 14.24 6.16
C LEU A 271 9.80 13.31 5.95
N ASP A 272 9.00 13.61 4.95
CA ASP A 272 7.88 12.75 4.53
C ASP A 272 8.41 11.61 3.67
N ALA A 273 8.32 10.40 4.19
CA ALA A 273 8.79 9.19 3.53
C ALA A 273 7.83 8.62 2.48
N ARG A 274 6.59 9.09 2.45
CA ARG A 274 5.53 8.56 1.58
C ARG A 274 5.77 8.86 0.11
N ALA A 275 4.92 8.30 -0.75
CA ALA A 275 4.90 8.70 -2.15
C ALA A 275 4.63 10.20 -2.31
N SER A 276 5.25 10.82 -3.31
CA SER A 276 5.09 12.27 -3.57
C SER A 276 3.64 12.68 -3.78
N SER A 277 2.82 11.78 -4.33
CA SER A 277 1.37 12.00 -4.47
C SER A 277 0.66 12.22 -3.14
N ASP A 278 1.08 11.53 -2.08
CA ASP A 278 0.51 11.70 -0.74
C ASP A 278 1.01 12.98 -0.08
N TYR A 279 2.30 13.30 -0.25
CA TYR A 279 2.86 14.57 0.22
C TYR A 279 2.09 15.76 -0.36
N ILE A 280 1.88 15.78 -1.67
CA ILE A 280 1.12 16.84 -2.36
C ILE A 280 -0.32 16.92 -1.84
N GLY A 281 -0.91 15.77 -1.56
CA GLY A 281 -2.27 15.69 -1.03
C GLY A 281 -2.39 16.31 0.36
N GLU A 282 -1.48 15.98 1.25
CA GLU A 282 -1.39 16.54 2.60
C GLU A 282 -0.11 16.05 3.31
N HIS A 283 0.60 16.93 3.98
CA HIS A 283 1.80 16.62 4.76
C HIS A 283 1.87 17.45 6.04
N ILE A 284 2.77 17.11 6.95
CA ILE A 284 3.03 17.91 8.16
C ILE A 284 3.61 19.27 7.73
N ALA A 285 3.04 20.38 8.20
CA ALA A 285 3.53 21.71 7.89
C ALA A 285 5.03 21.86 8.26
N GLY A 286 5.82 22.36 7.32
CA GLY A 286 7.28 22.43 7.43
C GLY A 286 8.01 21.15 7.06
N GLY A 287 7.30 20.10 6.65
CA GLY A 287 7.91 18.85 6.18
C GLY A 287 8.28 18.90 4.70
N VAL A 288 9.33 18.20 4.30
CA VAL A 288 9.75 18.04 2.89
C VAL A 288 9.61 16.60 2.42
N SER A 289 9.30 16.40 1.14
CA SER A 289 9.15 15.07 0.55
C SER A 289 10.50 14.42 0.30
N VAL A 290 10.76 13.31 0.97
CA VAL A 290 11.93 12.44 0.74
C VAL A 290 11.45 10.99 0.65
N PRO A 291 10.95 10.56 -0.52
CA PRO A 291 10.30 9.26 -0.66
C PRO A 291 11.26 8.10 -0.34
N PHE A 292 10.80 7.15 0.48
CA PHE A 292 11.60 6.02 0.95
C PHE A 292 12.19 5.15 -0.17
N TYR A 293 11.53 5.11 -1.32
CA TYR A 293 11.94 4.27 -2.45
C TYR A 293 13.07 4.85 -3.30
N ASP A 294 13.33 6.17 -3.22
CA ASP A 294 14.39 6.84 -4.00
C ASP A 294 14.99 8.03 -3.26
N ILE A 295 15.96 7.76 -2.38
CA ILE A 295 16.57 8.80 -1.53
C ILE A 295 17.80 9.47 -2.16
N ASP A 296 18.42 8.86 -3.17
CA ASP A 296 19.71 9.32 -3.69
C ASP A 296 19.70 10.77 -4.20
N PRO A 297 18.65 11.25 -4.87
CA PRO A 297 18.59 12.64 -5.32
C PRO A 297 18.58 13.66 -4.17
N TYR A 298 18.22 13.23 -2.96
CA TYR A 298 18.01 14.11 -1.80
C TYR A 298 19.19 14.15 -0.83
N VAL A 299 19.98 13.09 -0.76
CA VAL A 299 21.04 12.91 0.24
C VAL A 299 22.02 14.10 0.33
N ALA A 300 22.41 14.67 -0.82
CA ALA A 300 23.34 15.80 -0.86
C ALA A 300 22.74 17.12 -0.34
N GLN A 301 21.44 17.22 -0.25
CA GLN A 301 20.70 18.41 0.17
C GLN A 301 20.33 18.37 1.66
N LEU A 302 20.41 17.19 2.30
CA LEU A 302 20.01 17.01 3.69
C LEU A 302 21.15 17.45 4.64
N PRO A 303 20.83 18.20 5.72
CA PRO A 303 21.82 18.61 6.71
C PRO A 303 22.34 17.42 7.50
N LYS A 304 23.68 17.32 7.64
CA LYS A 304 24.33 16.23 8.38
C LYS A 304 24.40 16.47 9.88
N ASP A 305 24.26 17.70 10.29
CA ASP A 305 24.45 18.16 11.67
C ASP A 305 23.11 18.47 12.41
N ALA A 306 21.98 18.32 11.72
CA ALA A 306 20.64 18.47 12.30
C ALA A 306 19.92 17.13 12.43
N TRP A 307 18.95 17.07 13.32
CA TRP A 307 18.08 15.91 13.43
C TRP A 307 17.13 15.80 12.23
N LEU A 308 17.07 14.62 11.64
CA LEU A 308 16.16 14.25 10.56
C LEU A 308 15.04 13.38 11.13
N VAL A 309 13.83 13.88 11.12
CA VAL A 309 12.64 13.20 11.65
C VAL A 309 11.86 12.63 10.47
N CYS A 310 11.97 11.33 10.24
CA CYS A 310 11.26 10.63 9.18
C CYS A 310 9.84 10.29 9.63
N TYR A 311 8.84 10.57 8.80
CA TYR A 311 7.46 10.18 9.10
C TYR A 311 6.75 9.60 7.87
N CYS A 312 5.67 8.83 8.13
CA CYS A 312 4.73 8.36 7.13
C CYS A 312 3.30 8.38 7.70
N SER A 313 2.33 7.87 6.99
CA SER A 313 0.94 7.77 7.50
C SER A 313 0.75 6.62 8.47
N CYS A 314 1.54 5.58 8.31
CA CYS A 314 1.50 4.33 9.07
C CYS A 314 2.59 4.27 10.15
N PRO A 315 2.44 3.38 11.13
CA PRO A 315 3.55 3.13 12.06
C PRO A 315 4.74 2.49 11.33
N HIS A 316 5.73 3.29 10.99
CA HIS A 316 7.11 2.93 10.64
C HIS A 316 7.40 2.22 9.31
N ALA A 317 6.44 1.79 8.51
CA ALA A 317 6.71 1.01 7.29
C ALA A 317 7.64 1.77 6.32
N GLU A 318 7.21 2.91 5.82
CA GLU A 318 7.96 3.73 4.87
C GLU A 318 9.03 4.59 5.57
N SER A 319 8.64 5.24 6.69
CA SER A 319 9.54 6.10 7.45
C SER A 319 10.71 5.34 8.08
N GLY A 320 10.49 4.11 8.52
CA GLY A 320 11.56 3.23 8.99
C GLY A 320 12.55 2.87 7.90
N GLN A 321 12.05 2.58 6.68
CA GLN A 321 12.94 2.33 5.54
C GLN A 321 13.75 3.58 5.13
N LEU A 322 13.12 4.76 5.10
CA LEU A 322 13.82 6.00 4.86
C LEU A 322 14.93 6.21 5.90
N ALA A 323 14.58 6.10 7.18
CA ALA A 323 15.53 6.30 8.28
C ALA A 323 16.73 5.35 8.19
N MET A 324 16.50 4.06 7.95
CA MET A 324 17.56 3.07 7.77
C MET A 324 18.47 3.40 6.59
N LYS A 325 17.92 3.82 5.45
CA LYS A 325 18.70 4.23 4.28
C LYS A 325 19.54 5.47 4.56
N LEU A 326 19.02 6.44 5.31
CA LEU A 326 19.78 7.62 5.72
C LEU A 326 20.95 7.25 6.64
N VAL A 327 20.72 6.37 7.62
CA VAL A 327 21.80 5.85 8.48
C VAL A 327 22.89 5.16 7.64
N GLN A 328 22.52 4.34 6.66
CA GLN A 328 23.45 3.70 5.73
C GLN A 328 24.26 4.71 4.88
N ARG A 329 23.74 5.93 4.68
CA ARG A 329 24.41 7.05 4.01
C ARG A 329 25.19 7.95 4.96
N GLY A 330 25.38 7.53 6.24
CA GLY A 330 26.21 8.17 7.25
C GLY A 330 25.53 9.32 8.00
N PHE A 331 24.21 9.40 8.00
CA PHE A 331 23.50 10.32 8.89
C PHE A 331 23.36 9.68 10.28
N THR A 332 23.79 10.40 11.31
CA THR A 332 23.81 9.89 12.70
C THR A 332 22.65 10.41 13.54
N LYS A 333 22.06 11.54 13.16
CA LYS A 333 20.92 12.17 13.83
C LYS A 333 19.63 11.89 13.05
N VAL A 334 19.17 10.66 13.08
CA VAL A 334 17.95 10.22 12.36
C VAL A 334 17.01 9.55 13.34
N THR A 335 15.76 9.95 13.34
CA THR A 335 14.70 9.33 14.13
C THR A 335 13.43 9.13 13.28
N VAL A 336 12.54 8.28 13.76
CA VAL A 336 11.21 8.06 13.17
C VAL A 336 10.15 8.63 14.11
N LEU A 337 9.22 9.40 13.57
CA LEU A 337 8.02 9.85 14.29
C LEU A 337 7.12 8.64 14.58
N ASP A 338 6.94 8.31 15.86
CA ASP A 338 6.35 7.04 16.30
C ASP A 338 4.92 6.83 15.78
N GLU A 339 4.02 7.78 15.95
CA GLU A 339 2.60 7.60 15.65
C GLU A 339 2.19 8.03 14.23
N GLY A 340 3.08 8.70 13.50
CA GLY A 340 2.88 9.12 12.12
C GLY A 340 1.84 10.22 11.89
N LEU A 341 1.63 10.57 10.61
CA LEU A 341 0.75 11.67 10.18
C LEU A 341 -0.71 11.49 10.62
N ARG A 342 -1.20 10.25 10.69
CA ARG A 342 -2.61 10.01 11.06
C ARG A 342 -2.90 10.50 12.47
N VAL A 343 -2.03 10.21 13.43
CA VAL A 343 -2.19 10.68 14.82
C VAL A 343 -1.91 12.17 14.93
N TRP A 344 -0.94 12.70 14.16
CA TRP A 344 -0.68 14.14 14.06
C TRP A 344 -1.94 14.92 13.72
N LYS A 345 -2.65 14.48 12.69
CA LYS A 345 -3.94 15.06 12.26
C LYS A 345 -5.04 14.91 13.31
N ALA A 346 -5.16 13.72 13.92
CA ALA A 346 -6.17 13.46 14.94
C ALA A 346 -6.01 14.37 16.16
N LYS A 347 -4.78 14.81 16.44
CA LYS A 347 -4.49 15.81 17.49
C LYS A 347 -4.73 17.26 17.03
N GLY A 348 -5.13 17.49 15.79
CA GLY A 348 -5.38 18.82 15.25
C GLY A 348 -4.10 19.63 14.96
N TYR A 349 -2.94 18.97 14.83
CA TYR A 349 -1.69 19.66 14.53
C TYR A 349 -1.61 20.07 13.05
N ALA A 350 -0.87 21.14 12.77
CA ALA A 350 -0.84 21.77 11.46
C ALA A 350 -0.35 20.83 10.35
N THR A 351 -1.11 20.81 9.26
CA THR A 351 -0.76 20.17 8.00
C THR A 351 -0.83 21.16 6.86
N HIS A 352 -0.18 20.86 5.75
CA HIS A 352 -0.17 21.66 4.53
C HIS A 352 -0.53 20.79 3.33
N GLN A 353 -0.93 21.41 2.22
CA GLN A 353 -1.22 20.77 0.93
C GLN A 353 -0.44 21.46 -0.18
N GLY A 354 -0.06 20.73 -1.19
CA GLY A 354 0.70 21.26 -2.31
C GLY A 354 2.19 20.91 -2.25
N PHE A 355 3.02 21.77 -2.82
CA PHE A 355 4.46 21.50 -2.99
C PHE A 355 5.33 22.15 -1.92
N ASP A 356 4.84 23.21 -1.31
CA ASP A 356 5.59 23.95 -0.31
C ASP A 356 5.54 23.24 1.04
N PRO A 357 6.65 23.24 1.80
CA PRO A 357 6.71 22.66 3.14
C PRO A 357 5.74 23.25 4.16
#